data_ec59561ce26e71f4768b0f36caf980f2
#
_entry.id   ec59561ce26e71f4768b0f36caf980f2
#
_cell.length_a   1.000
_cell.length_b   1.000
_cell.length_c   1.000
_cell.angle_alpha   90.00
_cell.angle_beta   90.00
_cell.angle_gamma   90.00
#
_symmetry.space_group_name_H-M   'P 1'
#
loop_
_entity.id
_entity.type
_entity.pdbx_description
1 polymer ?
#
loop_
_entity_poly.entity_id
_entity_poly.type
_entity_poly.pdbx_seq_one_letter_code
_entity_poly.pdbx_strand_id
1 'polypeptide(L)'
;MSTVKVNAIRSTSGTSDAITLNSSSGVTAINGASLKAHNLIINGAFTVAQRGTSATAEEYATVDRFELSHGGEDEDCTQAQHALTSSDTGPWAKGFRYSYHITNGNQTSGGDAGDFCFIRYRAEAQDIASSGWDYTSASSYVTLSFWVKASVAQNYYGYIRTDDGTSQGYPFQTGSLSANTWTK
;
A
#
# COMPACT_ATOMS: atom_id res chain seq x y z
N MET A 1 -23.01 42.27 -9.25
CA MET A 1 -22.63 40.91 -9.66
C MET A 1 -23.75 39.97 -9.27
N SER A 2 -24.25 39.16 -10.20
CA SER A 2 -25.24 38.15 -9.87
C SER A 2 -24.54 36.89 -9.36
N THR A 3 -24.97 36.36 -8.21
CA THR A 3 -24.40 35.15 -7.61
C THR A 3 -25.44 34.03 -7.69
N VAL A 4 -25.02 32.89 -8.24
CA VAL A 4 -25.84 31.66 -8.20
C VAL A 4 -25.40 30.84 -7.00
N LYS A 5 -26.33 30.52 -6.09
CA LYS A 5 -26.05 29.66 -4.93
C LYS A 5 -26.63 28.28 -5.20
N VAL A 6 -25.80 27.24 -5.12
CA VAL A 6 -26.19 25.84 -5.28
C VAL A 6 -25.63 25.00 -4.13
N ASN A 7 -26.35 23.95 -3.74
CA ASN A 7 -25.87 22.99 -2.74
C ASN A 7 -25.19 21.79 -3.39
N ALA A 8 -25.50 21.53 -4.65
CA ALA A 8 -24.92 20.43 -5.41
C ALA A 8 -25.01 20.71 -6.91
N ILE A 9 -24.12 20.08 -7.67
CA ILE A 9 -24.15 20.04 -9.13
C ILE A 9 -24.38 18.58 -9.53
N ARG A 10 -25.42 18.37 -10.34
CA ARG A 10 -25.84 17.02 -10.78
C ARG A 10 -25.97 17.00 -12.31
N SER A 11 -25.69 15.86 -12.93
CA SER A 11 -26.05 15.61 -14.31
C SER A 11 -27.60 15.56 -14.45
N THR A 12 -28.12 16.03 -15.54
CA THR A 12 -29.58 16.04 -15.81
C THR A 12 -30.23 14.64 -15.79
N SER A 13 -29.44 13.60 -16.07
CA SER A 13 -29.85 12.19 -16.03
C SER A 13 -29.31 11.41 -14.82
N GLY A 14 -28.53 12.06 -13.96
CA GLY A 14 -27.90 11.41 -12.80
C GLY A 14 -28.82 11.36 -11.58
N THR A 15 -28.79 10.27 -10.84
CA THR A 15 -29.47 10.11 -9.55
C THR A 15 -28.62 10.57 -8.36
N SER A 16 -27.31 10.74 -8.58
CA SER A 16 -26.34 11.16 -7.56
C SER A 16 -25.70 12.50 -7.91
N ASP A 17 -25.31 13.26 -6.89
CA ASP A 17 -24.64 14.54 -7.07
C ASP A 17 -23.22 14.32 -7.62
N ALA A 18 -22.84 15.04 -8.67
CA ALA A 18 -21.50 15.02 -9.23
C ALA A 18 -20.52 15.81 -8.33
N ILE A 19 -21.00 16.91 -7.75
CA ILE A 19 -20.23 17.74 -6.81
C ILE A 19 -21.16 18.09 -5.65
N THR A 20 -20.72 17.81 -4.43
CA THR A 20 -21.43 18.18 -3.20
C THR A 20 -20.72 19.35 -2.54
N LEU A 21 -21.50 20.37 -2.16
CA LEU A 21 -21.02 21.58 -1.50
C LEU A 21 -21.61 21.65 -0.09
N ASN A 22 -20.83 22.12 0.87
CA ASN A 22 -21.36 22.48 2.17
C ASN A 22 -21.19 23.98 2.44
N SER A 23 -21.95 24.50 3.40
CA SER A 23 -21.98 25.92 3.73
C SER A 23 -20.69 26.46 4.36
N SER A 24 -19.83 25.58 4.88
CA SER A 24 -18.67 25.96 5.68
C SER A 24 -17.33 25.79 4.98
N SER A 25 -17.18 24.78 4.12
CA SER A 25 -15.88 24.41 3.54
C SER A 25 -15.87 24.30 2.00
N GLY A 26 -17.00 24.59 1.34
CA GLY A 26 -17.08 24.51 -0.11
C GLY A 26 -17.27 23.07 -0.61
N VAL A 27 -16.45 22.62 -1.58
CA VAL A 27 -16.59 21.29 -2.18
C VAL A 27 -16.18 20.21 -1.16
N THR A 28 -17.08 19.30 -0.83
CA THR A 28 -16.84 18.20 0.10
C THR A 28 -16.66 16.86 -0.59
N ALA A 29 -17.23 16.70 -1.77
CA ALA A 29 -17.06 15.48 -2.55
C ALA A 29 -17.21 15.75 -4.05
N ILE A 30 -16.52 14.98 -4.86
CA ILE A 30 -16.70 14.90 -6.30
C ILE A 30 -17.09 13.47 -6.62
N ASN A 31 -18.26 13.29 -7.27
CA ASN A 31 -18.79 11.98 -7.64
C ASN A 31 -18.86 10.98 -6.47
N GLY A 32 -19.22 11.47 -5.27
CA GLY A 32 -19.35 10.67 -4.06
C GLY A 32 -18.02 10.31 -3.37
N ALA A 33 -16.88 10.64 -3.96
CA ALA A 33 -15.58 10.45 -3.31
C ALA A 33 -15.26 11.61 -2.37
N SER A 34 -14.84 11.31 -1.16
CA SER A 34 -14.34 12.32 -0.23
C SER A 34 -13.05 12.95 -0.76
N LEU A 35 -12.99 14.28 -0.83
CA LEU A 35 -11.77 15.01 -1.17
C LEU A 35 -10.69 14.92 -0.09
N LYS A 36 -11.04 14.44 1.09
CA LYS A 36 -10.12 14.27 2.22
C LYS A 36 -9.46 12.89 2.28
N ALA A 37 -9.94 11.93 1.47
CA ALA A 37 -9.35 10.59 1.46
C ALA A 37 -8.06 10.60 0.62
N HIS A 38 -6.92 10.56 1.28
CA HIS A 38 -5.61 10.44 0.67
C HIS A 38 -5.10 8.99 0.77
N ASN A 39 -4.36 8.56 -0.24
CA ASN A 39 -3.62 7.32 -0.15
C ASN A 39 -2.46 7.51 0.84
N LEU A 40 -2.48 6.76 1.94
CA LEU A 40 -1.41 6.77 2.95
C LEU A 40 -0.13 6.10 2.45
N ILE A 41 -0.20 5.28 1.41
CA ILE A 41 0.95 4.58 0.84
C ILE A 41 1.55 5.45 -0.28
N ILE A 42 2.63 6.14 0.02
CA ILE A 42 3.42 6.90 -0.96
C ILE A 42 4.28 5.92 -1.75
N ASN A 43 4.39 6.11 -3.06
CA ASN A 43 5.13 5.24 -3.98
C ASN A 43 4.61 3.78 -3.99
N GLY A 44 3.32 3.56 -3.69
CA GLY A 44 2.73 2.21 -3.69
C GLY A 44 2.67 1.52 -5.07
N ALA A 45 2.99 2.24 -6.14
CA ALA A 45 3.19 1.68 -7.49
C ALA A 45 4.67 1.36 -7.78
N PHE A 46 5.57 1.57 -6.81
CA PHE A 46 7.00 1.26 -6.86
C PHE A 46 7.75 1.90 -8.04
N THR A 47 7.31 3.07 -8.47
CA THR A 47 7.87 3.77 -9.65
C THR A 47 9.16 4.51 -9.34
N VAL A 48 9.39 4.87 -8.08
CA VAL A 48 10.56 5.63 -7.64
C VAL A 48 11.53 4.70 -6.90
N ALA A 49 12.76 4.64 -7.36
CA ALA A 49 13.85 3.84 -6.79
C ALA A 49 15.17 4.62 -6.93
N GLN A 50 15.34 5.66 -6.11
CA GLN A 50 16.45 6.62 -6.24
C GLN A 50 17.80 6.04 -5.81
N ARG A 51 17.81 5.08 -4.88
CA ARG A 51 19.03 4.47 -4.36
C ARG A 51 19.58 3.34 -5.22
N GLY A 52 18.72 2.74 -6.04
CA GLY A 52 19.07 1.62 -6.91
C GLY A 52 17.86 0.76 -7.22
N THR A 53 17.97 -0.10 -8.22
CA THR A 53 16.91 -1.00 -8.64
C THR A 53 17.07 -2.42 -8.10
N SER A 54 18.22 -2.75 -7.48
CA SER A 54 18.47 -4.04 -6.84
C SER A 54 19.56 -3.90 -5.77
N ALA A 55 19.41 -4.58 -4.64
CA ALA A 55 20.37 -4.61 -3.54
C ALA A 55 20.15 -5.84 -2.65
N THR A 56 21.22 -6.34 -2.02
CA THR A 56 21.15 -7.30 -0.91
C THR A 56 21.16 -6.62 0.46
N ALA A 57 21.49 -5.32 0.51
CA ALA A 57 21.45 -4.56 1.75
C ALA A 57 20.00 -4.46 2.26
N GLU A 58 19.87 -4.51 3.58
CA GLU A 58 18.62 -4.23 4.30
C GLU A 58 18.17 -2.78 4.14
N GLU A 59 17.07 -2.46 4.78
CA GLU A 59 16.46 -1.13 4.87
C GLU A 59 15.99 -0.57 3.51
N TYR A 60 16.11 0.75 3.33
CA TYR A 60 15.62 1.49 2.16
C TYR A 60 16.65 1.49 1.02
N ALA A 61 17.10 0.32 0.57
CA ALA A 61 18.19 0.24 -0.39
C ALA A 61 17.76 0.34 -1.87
N THR A 62 16.48 0.17 -2.18
CA THR A 62 15.96 0.22 -3.55
C THR A 62 14.75 1.11 -3.69
N VAL A 63 13.54 0.57 -3.61
CA VAL A 63 12.28 1.28 -3.79
C VAL A 63 12.07 2.29 -2.67
N ASP A 64 11.87 3.55 -3.02
CA ASP A 64 11.70 4.62 -2.04
C ASP A 64 10.48 4.39 -1.15
N ARG A 65 10.61 4.68 0.15
CA ARG A 65 9.58 4.54 1.19
C ARG A 65 9.32 3.12 1.67
N PHE A 66 9.91 2.11 1.03
CA PHE A 66 9.78 0.71 1.44
C PHE A 66 11.11 0.18 1.95
N GLU A 67 11.05 -0.58 3.01
CA GLU A 67 12.16 -1.17 3.72
C GLU A 67 12.07 -2.69 3.65
N LEU A 68 13.19 -3.33 3.37
CA LEU A 68 13.37 -4.76 3.59
C LEU A 68 14.10 -4.96 4.92
N SER A 69 13.61 -5.88 5.73
CA SER A 69 14.37 -6.38 6.89
C SER A 69 14.31 -7.90 6.88
N HIS A 70 15.45 -8.50 7.08
CA HIS A 70 15.64 -9.94 7.10
C HIS A 70 16.70 -10.31 8.14
N GLY A 71 16.83 -11.57 8.48
CA GLY A 71 17.85 -12.04 9.41
C GLY A 71 17.66 -13.50 9.75
N GLY A 72 18.76 -14.12 10.19
CA GLY A 72 18.85 -15.54 10.53
C GLY A 72 19.14 -16.45 9.34
N GLU A 73 18.88 -16.01 8.12
CA GLU A 73 19.08 -16.76 6.88
C GLU A 73 20.57 -17.03 6.60
N ASP A 74 20.86 -18.12 5.84
CA ASP A 74 22.22 -18.50 5.42
C ASP A 74 22.80 -17.54 4.38
N GLU A 75 21.96 -16.96 3.53
CA GLU A 75 22.32 -16.00 2.49
C GLU A 75 21.27 -14.90 2.42
N ASP A 76 21.72 -13.66 2.36
CA ASP A 76 20.88 -12.47 2.37
C ASP A 76 19.81 -12.46 1.27
N CYS A 77 18.65 -11.93 1.60
CA CYS A 77 17.60 -11.66 0.61
C CYS A 77 18.01 -10.53 -0.34
N THR A 78 17.58 -10.62 -1.59
CA THR A 78 17.70 -9.52 -2.56
C THR A 78 16.39 -8.79 -2.69
N GLN A 79 16.41 -7.47 -2.53
CA GLN A 79 15.30 -6.58 -2.83
C GLN A 79 15.46 -5.92 -4.20
N ALA A 80 14.39 -5.78 -4.97
CA ALA A 80 14.44 -5.17 -6.29
C ALA A 80 13.16 -4.43 -6.68
N GLN A 81 13.33 -3.33 -7.44
CA GLN A 81 12.28 -2.79 -8.28
C GLN A 81 12.18 -3.66 -9.54
N HIS A 82 11.17 -4.50 -9.61
CA HIS A 82 10.97 -5.44 -10.72
C HIS A 82 9.96 -4.89 -11.73
N ALA A 83 10.35 -4.81 -13.00
CA ALA A 83 9.46 -4.38 -14.06
C ALA A 83 8.39 -5.44 -14.35
N LEU A 84 7.12 -5.03 -14.33
CA LEU A 84 6.00 -5.85 -14.77
C LEU A 84 5.89 -5.84 -16.30
N THR A 85 5.28 -6.88 -16.83
CA THR A 85 4.99 -7.03 -18.26
C THR A 85 3.50 -7.30 -18.49
N SER A 86 3.06 -7.33 -19.73
CA SER A 86 1.67 -7.67 -20.08
C SER A 86 1.26 -9.09 -19.65
N SER A 87 2.22 -9.97 -19.37
CA SER A 87 1.96 -11.30 -18.81
C SER A 87 1.64 -11.30 -17.30
N ASP A 88 1.97 -10.21 -16.61
CA ASP A 88 1.60 -10.01 -15.19
C ASP A 88 0.15 -9.52 -15.10
N THR A 89 -0.78 -10.38 -15.50
CA THR A 89 -2.22 -10.09 -15.53
C THR A 89 -2.70 -9.67 -14.14
N GLY A 90 -3.67 -8.79 -14.08
CA GLY A 90 -4.11 -8.20 -12.82
C GLY A 90 -3.46 -6.84 -12.58
N PRO A 91 -2.28 -6.71 -12.00
CA PRO A 91 -1.64 -5.41 -11.76
C PRO A 91 -1.34 -4.64 -13.05
N TRP A 92 -0.81 -5.31 -14.09
CA TRP A 92 -0.56 -4.65 -15.38
C TRP A 92 -1.81 -4.02 -15.98
N ALA A 93 -2.93 -4.74 -15.99
CA ALA A 93 -4.21 -4.25 -16.51
C ALA A 93 -4.77 -3.07 -15.69
N LYS A 94 -4.30 -2.88 -14.46
CA LYS A 94 -4.65 -1.75 -13.57
C LYS A 94 -3.65 -0.59 -13.64
N GLY A 95 -2.69 -0.65 -14.54
CA GLY A 95 -1.74 0.44 -14.79
C GLY A 95 -0.44 0.34 -14.00
N PHE A 96 -0.24 -0.66 -13.17
CA PHE A 96 1.04 -0.87 -12.51
C PHE A 96 2.10 -1.32 -13.51
N ARG A 97 3.32 -0.85 -13.33
CA ARG A 97 4.48 -1.15 -14.20
C ARG A 97 5.64 -1.74 -13.43
N TYR A 98 5.62 -1.63 -12.10
CA TYR A 98 6.65 -2.16 -11.22
C TYR A 98 6.02 -2.88 -10.04
N SER A 99 6.79 -3.80 -9.47
CA SER A 99 6.54 -4.43 -8.17
C SER A 99 7.79 -4.32 -7.31
N TYR A 100 7.62 -4.36 -6.00
CA TYR A 100 8.71 -4.60 -5.07
C TYR A 100 8.90 -6.10 -4.95
N HIS A 101 10.05 -6.60 -5.40
CA HIS A 101 10.34 -8.03 -5.52
C HIS A 101 11.42 -8.42 -4.52
N ILE A 102 11.16 -9.46 -3.76
CA ILE A 102 12.10 -10.06 -2.83
C ILE A 102 12.46 -11.45 -3.35
N THR A 103 13.75 -11.72 -3.44
CA THR A 103 14.28 -13.06 -3.73
C THR A 103 15.04 -13.52 -2.51
N ASN A 104 14.64 -14.63 -1.94
CA ASN A 104 15.40 -15.27 -0.86
C ASN A 104 16.75 -15.78 -1.42
N GLY A 105 17.80 -15.66 -0.61
CA GLY A 105 19.06 -16.31 -0.87
C GLY A 105 18.99 -17.83 -0.74
N ASN A 106 20.10 -18.49 -0.96
CA ASN A 106 20.18 -19.94 -0.83
C ASN A 106 20.22 -20.35 0.65
N GLN A 107 19.20 -21.06 1.09
CA GLN A 107 19.07 -21.54 2.49
C GLN A 107 19.56 -22.99 2.55
N THR A 108 20.84 -23.19 2.84
CA THR A 108 21.47 -24.51 2.87
C THR A 108 21.13 -25.31 4.12
N SER A 109 20.92 -24.64 5.24
CA SER A 109 20.51 -25.25 6.52
C SER A 109 18.98 -25.41 6.65
N GLY A 110 18.22 -24.86 5.69
CA GLY A 110 16.77 -24.75 5.79
C GLY A 110 16.34 -23.53 6.60
N GLY A 111 15.04 -23.39 6.85
CA GLY A 111 14.50 -22.29 7.62
C GLY A 111 14.42 -22.62 9.10
N ASP A 112 14.96 -21.77 9.94
CA ASP A 112 14.91 -21.83 11.40
C ASP A 112 13.83 -20.90 11.99
N ALA A 113 13.50 -21.11 13.26
CA ALA A 113 12.50 -20.30 13.96
C ALA A 113 12.92 -18.83 14.14
N GLY A 114 14.20 -18.54 13.98
CA GLY A 114 14.76 -17.18 14.04
C GLY A 114 14.79 -16.47 12.70
N ASP A 115 14.58 -17.18 11.59
CA ASP A 115 14.68 -16.62 10.26
C ASP A 115 13.45 -15.77 9.93
N PHE A 116 13.69 -14.59 9.41
CA PHE A 116 12.60 -13.71 9.00
C PHE A 116 12.96 -12.89 7.78
N CYS A 117 11.97 -12.58 6.99
CA CYS A 117 12.06 -11.62 5.89
C CYS A 117 10.73 -10.90 5.77
N PHE A 118 10.72 -9.57 5.90
CA PHE A 118 9.51 -8.79 5.74
C PHE A 118 9.74 -7.44 5.05
N ILE A 119 8.72 -6.99 4.37
CA ILE A 119 8.62 -5.65 3.79
C ILE A 119 7.91 -4.75 4.78
N ARG A 120 8.45 -3.56 5.01
CA ARG A 120 7.85 -2.56 5.88
C ARG A 120 7.67 -1.22 5.16
N TYR A 121 6.51 -0.63 5.36
CA TYR A 121 6.20 0.75 5.03
C TYR A 121 5.87 1.51 6.31
N ARG A 122 6.47 2.68 6.49
CA ARG A 122 6.16 3.57 7.61
C ARG A 122 5.40 4.79 7.11
N ALA A 123 4.13 4.92 7.50
CA ALA A 123 3.37 6.14 7.30
C ALA A 123 3.81 7.18 8.34
N GLU A 124 4.21 8.35 7.88
CA GLU A 124 4.60 9.44 8.77
C GLU A 124 3.36 10.10 9.38
N ALA A 125 3.50 10.62 10.61
CA ALA A 125 2.40 11.28 11.32
C ALA A 125 1.79 12.44 10.51
N GLN A 126 2.59 13.17 9.74
CA GLN A 126 2.11 14.24 8.86
C GLN A 126 1.25 13.72 7.70
N ASP A 127 1.56 12.54 7.15
CA ASP A 127 0.79 11.90 6.09
C ASP A 127 -0.57 11.45 6.65
N ILE A 128 -0.58 10.88 7.86
CA ILE A 128 -1.80 10.49 8.58
C ILE A 128 -2.65 11.73 8.87
N ALA A 129 -2.05 12.80 9.41
CA ALA A 129 -2.77 14.03 9.74
C ALA A 129 -3.41 14.69 8.52
N SER A 130 -2.76 14.62 7.36
CA SER A 130 -3.26 15.19 6.10
C SER A 130 -4.26 14.29 5.36
N SER A 131 -4.35 13.01 5.69
CA SER A 131 -5.15 12.02 4.97
C SER A 131 -6.67 12.19 5.13
N GLY A 132 -7.11 12.85 6.20
CA GLY A 132 -8.50 12.93 6.61
C GLY A 132 -9.00 11.69 7.36
N TRP A 133 -8.13 10.71 7.64
CA TRP A 133 -8.44 9.61 8.53
C TRP A 133 -8.39 10.07 9.98
N ASP A 134 -9.51 9.91 10.68
CA ASP A 134 -9.57 10.16 12.12
C ASP A 134 -9.27 8.86 12.88
N TYR A 135 -7.99 8.65 13.17
CA TYR A 135 -7.50 7.46 13.89
C TYR A 135 -7.97 7.39 15.34
N THR A 136 -8.56 8.46 15.89
CA THR A 136 -9.12 8.49 17.24
C THR A 136 -10.58 8.04 17.28
N SER A 137 -11.25 7.94 16.13
CA SER A 137 -12.64 7.57 16.02
C SER A 137 -12.83 6.10 15.67
N ALA A 138 -13.59 5.39 16.49
CA ALA A 138 -13.98 4.00 16.20
C ALA A 138 -14.88 3.84 14.96
N SER A 139 -15.37 4.95 14.39
CA SER A 139 -16.18 4.97 13.19
C SER A 139 -15.41 5.37 11.92
N SER A 140 -14.10 5.59 12.05
CA SER A 140 -13.21 5.96 10.93
C SER A 140 -12.30 4.79 10.58
N TYR A 141 -12.33 4.36 9.33
CA TYR A 141 -11.65 3.16 8.86
C TYR A 141 -10.64 3.48 7.77
N VAL A 142 -9.60 2.66 7.68
CA VAL A 142 -8.70 2.58 6.53
C VAL A 142 -8.88 1.22 5.86
N THR A 143 -8.62 1.18 4.55
CA THR A 143 -8.61 -0.07 3.79
C THR A 143 -7.23 -0.26 3.21
N LEU A 144 -6.57 -1.37 3.54
CA LEU A 144 -5.34 -1.80 2.89
C LEU A 144 -5.69 -2.73 1.73
N SER A 145 -5.21 -2.42 0.53
CA SER A 145 -5.33 -3.29 -0.63
C SER A 145 -4.04 -3.29 -1.44
N PHE A 146 -3.62 -4.45 -1.89
CA PHE A 146 -2.40 -4.61 -2.67
C PHE A 146 -2.48 -5.84 -3.58
N TRP A 147 -1.63 -5.88 -4.59
CA TRP A 147 -1.40 -7.07 -5.40
C TRP A 147 -0.21 -7.83 -4.85
N VAL A 148 -0.36 -9.15 -4.73
CA VAL A 148 0.70 -10.04 -4.25
C VAL A 148 0.83 -11.25 -5.15
N LYS A 149 2.08 -11.70 -5.38
CA LYS A 149 2.43 -12.94 -6.07
C LYS A 149 3.61 -13.57 -5.32
N ALA A 150 3.54 -14.85 -5.07
CA ALA A 150 4.61 -15.62 -4.44
C ALA A 150 4.90 -16.89 -5.22
N SER A 151 6.14 -17.36 -5.18
CA SER A 151 6.55 -18.60 -5.83
C SER A 151 6.03 -19.85 -5.10
N VAL A 152 5.69 -19.71 -3.82
CA VAL A 152 5.20 -20.79 -2.97
C VAL A 152 3.73 -20.56 -2.64
N ALA A 153 2.92 -21.62 -2.77
CA ALA A 153 1.50 -21.61 -2.41
C ALA A 153 1.36 -21.75 -0.88
N GLN A 154 1.09 -20.64 -0.21
CA GLN A 154 0.88 -20.61 1.25
C GLN A 154 0.18 -19.31 1.69
N ASN A 155 -0.14 -19.19 2.98
CA ASN A 155 -0.53 -17.94 3.58
C ASN A 155 0.69 -17.09 3.88
N TYR A 156 0.56 -15.79 3.63
CA TYR A 156 1.51 -14.77 4.08
C TYR A 156 0.83 -13.89 5.11
N TYR A 157 1.60 -13.41 6.06
CA TYR A 157 1.10 -12.69 7.22
C TYR A 157 1.65 -11.28 7.25
N GLY A 158 0.87 -10.37 7.77
CA GLY A 158 1.29 -9.00 7.99
C GLY A 158 0.55 -8.39 9.17
N TYR A 159 0.91 -7.18 9.52
CA TYR A 159 0.21 -6.41 10.53
C TYR A 159 0.31 -4.90 10.24
N ILE A 160 -0.71 -4.17 10.66
CA ILE A 160 -0.67 -2.72 10.79
C ILE A 160 -0.39 -2.43 12.25
N ARG A 161 0.63 -1.61 12.53
CA ARG A 161 1.07 -1.35 13.91
C ARG A 161 1.31 0.13 14.13
N THR A 162 1.03 0.60 15.34
CA THR A 162 1.49 1.90 15.84
C THR A 162 2.84 1.73 16.54
N ASP A 163 3.75 2.68 16.34
CA ASP A 163 5.07 2.69 17.01
C ASP A 163 5.17 3.79 18.09
N ASP A 164 4.20 4.71 18.17
CA ASP A 164 4.14 5.73 19.20
C ASP A 164 3.32 5.27 20.41
N GLY A 165 3.78 5.61 21.61
CA GLY A 165 3.13 5.27 22.87
C GLY A 165 3.04 3.76 23.09
N THR A 166 1.88 3.27 23.52
CA THR A 166 1.64 1.83 23.64
C THR A 166 1.39 1.25 22.26
N SER A 167 2.30 0.38 21.80
CA SER A 167 2.18 -0.27 20.49
C SER A 167 0.90 -1.09 20.40
N GLN A 168 0.14 -0.86 19.35
CA GLN A 168 -1.06 -1.63 18.99
C GLN A 168 -0.87 -2.24 17.61
N GLY A 169 -1.24 -3.49 17.46
CA GLY A 169 -1.09 -4.24 16.21
C GLY A 169 -2.40 -4.85 15.75
N TYR A 170 -2.69 -4.73 14.47
CA TYR A 170 -3.78 -5.43 13.80
C TYR A 170 -3.18 -6.44 12.81
N PRO A 171 -3.17 -7.74 13.14
CA PRO A 171 -2.65 -8.77 12.25
C PRO A 171 -3.64 -9.04 11.11
N PHE A 172 -3.11 -9.38 9.93
CA PHE A 172 -3.88 -9.87 8.80
C PHE A 172 -3.13 -10.98 8.07
N GLN A 173 -3.82 -11.69 7.21
CA GLN A 173 -3.25 -12.72 6.34
C GLN A 173 -3.82 -12.61 4.93
N THR A 174 -3.03 -13.05 3.94
CA THR A 174 -3.45 -13.02 2.53
C THR A 174 -4.52 -14.07 2.20
N GLY A 175 -4.73 -15.06 3.07
CA GLY A 175 -5.34 -16.32 2.68
C GLY A 175 -4.35 -17.17 1.89
N SER A 176 -4.76 -18.37 1.50
CA SER A 176 -3.92 -19.29 0.73
C SER A 176 -3.71 -18.76 -0.70
N LEU A 177 -2.51 -18.30 -1.00
CA LEU A 177 -2.12 -17.87 -2.34
C LEU A 177 -1.83 -19.10 -3.22
N SER A 178 -2.17 -19.00 -4.50
CA SER A 178 -1.67 -19.93 -5.52
C SER A 178 -0.28 -19.50 -5.98
N ALA A 179 0.63 -20.47 -6.13
CA ALA A 179 1.98 -20.19 -6.60
C ALA A 179 1.99 -19.45 -7.95
N ASN A 180 2.85 -18.46 -8.07
CA ASN A 180 3.09 -17.66 -9.28
C ASN A 180 1.85 -16.94 -9.85
N THR A 181 0.81 -16.72 -9.02
CA THR A 181 -0.46 -16.09 -9.43
C THR A 181 -0.65 -14.76 -8.71
N TRP A 182 -0.89 -13.70 -9.48
CA TRP A 182 -1.25 -12.39 -8.92
C TRP A 182 -2.63 -12.44 -8.28
N THR A 183 -2.69 -12.10 -7.01
CA THR A 183 -3.92 -12.03 -6.19
C THR A 183 -4.03 -10.63 -5.58
N LYS A 184 -5.26 -10.10 -5.47
CA LYS A 184 -5.52 -8.80 -4.85
C LYS A 184 -6.17 -9.00 -3.50
#